data_2585292c79c2cc0f49d0caab0db4d541
#
_entry.id   2585292c79c2cc0f49d0caab0db4d541
#
_cell.length_a   1.000
_cell.length_b   1.000
_cell.length_c   1.000
_cell.angle_alpha   90.00
_cell.angle_beta   90.00
_cell.angle_gamma   90.00
#
_symmetry.space_group_name_H-M   'P 1'
#
loop_
_entity.id
_entity.type
_entity.pdbx_description
1 polymer ?
#
loop_
_entity_poly.entity_id
_entity_poly.type
_entity_poly.pdbx_seq_one_letter_code
_entity_poly.pdbx_strand_id
1 'polypeptide(L)'
;IKSYHFCIKFGEATDTDDATGEIIYKSNKRPDDDKISALLPKYTGFIEQKPPNYSAIKVNGVRAYNLARSGKQLKLRARSLFVKELKFLERVDDDHALLQLTCGKGGYVRSIARDLGKELKCFAHVKWLKRIWSGPFELENSISLQKLDEIRGLSSLKQLLQPVEVSLQNLPFITCSKNDVVHIA
;
A
#
# COMPACT_ATOMS: atom_id res chain seq x y z
N ILE A 1 -1.87 10.91 0.58
CA ILE A 1 -1.05 10.08 -0.31
C ILE A 1 -0.10 9.23 0.54
N LYS A 2 0.27 8.05 0.02
CA LYS A 2 1.19 7.10 0.68
C LYS A 2 2.13 6.51 -0.35
N SER A 3 3.35 6.18 0.04
CA SER A 3 4.31 5.48 -0.82
C SER A 3 4.75 4.17 -0.20
N TYR A 4 4.97 3.20 -1.06
CA TYR A 4 5.33 1.84 -0.69
C TYR A 4 6.45 1.32 -1.58
N HIS A 5 7.42 0.63 -0.99
CA HIS A 5 8.26 -0.33 -1.70
C HIS A 5 7.65 -1.72 -1.52
N PHE A 6 7.60 -2.49 -2.58
CA PHE A 6 7.11 -3.85 -2.51
C PHE A 6 7.84 -4.75 -3.48
N CYS A 7 8.11 -5.96 -3.04
CA CYS A 7 8.65 -7.00 -3.87
C CYS A 7 7.49 -7.81 -4.46
N ILE A 8 7.42 -7.85 -5.78
CA ILE A 8 6.50 -8.71 -6.51
C ILE A 8 7.19 -10.05 -6.82
N LYS A 9 6.51 -11.17 -6.58
CA LYS A 9 6.92 -12.49 -7.05
C LYS A 9 6.08 -12.87 -8.26
N PHE A 10 6.74 -13.17 -9.37
CA PHE A 10 6.13 -13.67 -10.59
C PHE A 10 6.05 -15.19 -10.61
N GLY A 11 5.14 -15.74 -11.40
CA GLY A 11 4.97 -17.17 -11.62
C GLY A 11 3.97 -17.85 -10.70
N GLU A 12 3.46 -17.17 -9.69
CA GLU A 12 2.50 -17.75 -8.75
C GLU A 12 1.42 -16.73 -8.38
N ALA A 13 0.17 -17.19 -8.31
CA ALA A 13 -0.91 -16.44 -7.68
C ALA A 13 -1.30 -17.12 -6.37
N THR A 14 -1.56 -16.32 -5.33
CA THR A 14 -2.09 -16.79 -4.06
C THR A 14 -3.51 -16.29 -3.85
N ASP A 15 -4.27 -16.95 -2.99
CA ASP A 15 -5.65 -16.60 -2.66
C ASP A 15 -5.77 -15.26 -1.92
N THR A 16 -4.68 -14.82 -1.22
CA THR A 16 -4.60 -13.54 -0.50
C THR A 16 -3.96 -12.42 -1.32
N ASP A 17 -3.47 -12.70 -2.53
CA ASP A 17 -2.65 -11.81 -3.36
C ASP A 17 -1.30 -11.42 -2.69
N ASP A 18 -0.85 -12.14 -1.64
CA ASP A 18 0.44 -11.97 -0.95
C ASP A 18 1.05 -13.32 -0.53
N ALA A 19 2.27 -13.29 0.04
CA ALA A 19 3.03 -14.49 0.40
C ALA A 19 2.43 -15.29 1.57
N THR A 20 1.39 -14.81 2.24
CA THR A 20 0.75 -15.52 3.37
C THR A 20 -0.35 -16.48 2.92
N GLY A 21 -0.81 -16.36 1.67
CA GLY A 21 -1.86 -17.18 1.11
C GLY A 21 -1.37 -18.49 0.50
N GLU A 22 -2.34 -19.37 0.22
CA GLU A 22 -2.08 -20.61 -0.52
C GLU A 22 -1.92 -20.34 -2.01
N ILE A 23 -1.02 -21.07 -2.67
CA ILE A 23 -0.80 -20.94 -4.11
C ILE A 23 -1.98 -21.59 -4.84
N ILE A 24 -2.70 -20.80 -5.64
CA ILE A 24 -3.87 -21.22 -6.42
C ILE A 24 -3.58 -21.42 -7.91
N TYR A 25 -2.57 -20.73 -8.44
CA TYR A 25 -2.11 -20.87 -9.84
C TYR A 25 -0.60 -20.75 -9.94
N LYS A 26 -0.01 -21.47 -10.90
CA LYS A 26 1.43 -21.42 -11.24
C LYS A 26 1.63 -21.18 -12.73
N SER A 27 2.76 -20.53 -13.06
CA SER A 27 3.24 -20.33 -14.43
C SER A 27 4.76 -20.37 -14.46
N ASN A 28 5.33 -20.93 -15.51
CA ASN A 28 6.78 -20.91 -15.74
C ASN A 28 7.24 -19.64 -16.49
N LYS A 29 6.29 -18.77 -16.89
CA LYS A 29 6.62 -17.52 -17.59
C LYS A 29 7.20 -16.51 -16.61
N ARG A 30 8.24 -15.80 -17.08
CA ARG A 30 8.82 -14.65 -16.39
C ARG A 30 8.85 -13.48 -17.34
N PRO A 31 8.35 -12.30 -16.93
CA PRO A 31 8.38 -11.13 -17.78
C PRO A 31 9.78 -10.51 -17.79
N ASP A 32 10.19 -9.99 -18.94
CA ASP A 32 11.38 -9.16 -19.05
C ASP A 32 11.12 -7.79 -18.41
N ASP A 33 12.17 -7.09 -17.99
CA ASP A 33 12.08 -5.78 -17.34
C ASP A 33 11.45 -4.72 -18.24
N ASP A 34 11.72 -4.79 -19.55
CA ASP A 34 11.11 -3.90 -20.54
C ASP A 34 9.59 -4.09 -20.61
N LYS A 35 9.09 -5.34 -20.55
CA LYS A 35 7.66 -5.64 -20.54
C LYS A 35 6.99 -5.15 -19.27
N ILE A 36 7.67 -5.30 -18.11
CA ILE A 36 7.17 -4.75 -16.86
C ILE A 36 7.08 -3.24 -16.99
N SER A 37 8.18 -2.57 -17.34
CA SER A 37 8.28 -1.10 -17.41
C SER A 37 7.29 -0.50 -18.40
N ALA A 38 7.09 -1.12 -19.56
CA ALA A 38 6.12 -0.69 -20.57
C ALA A 38 4.65 -0.76 -20.08
N LEU A 39 4.38 -1.64 -19.10
CA LEU A 39 3.02 -1.80 -18.55
C LEU A 39 2.68 -0.77 -17.45
N LEU A 40 3.67 -0.30 -16.70
CA LEU A 40 3.44 0.55 -15.53
C LEU A 40 2.67 1.85 -15.81
N PRO A 41 2.83 2.55 -16.95
CA PRO A 41 2.05 3.75 -17.26
C PRO A 41 0.53 3.52 -17.23
N LYS A 42 0.04 2.31 -17.56
CA LYS A 42 -1.39 1.98 -17.48
C LYS A 42 -1.96 2.01 -16.06
N TYR A 43 -1.08 1.92 -15.06
CA TYR A 43 -1.42 1.94 -13.64
C TYR A 43 -1.17 3.30 -13.00
N THR A 44 -1.04 4.38 -13.79
CA THR A 44 -0.82 5.74 -13.33
C THR A 44 -2.05 6.60 -13.63
N GLY A 45 -2.33 7.59 -12.78
CA GLY A 45 -3.55 8.40 -12.85
C GLY A 45 -4.72 7.75 -12.11
N PHE A 46 -5.94 7.98 -12.57
CA PHE A 46 -7.13 7.33 -12.01
C PHE A 46 -7.34 5.96 -12.66
N ILE A 47 -7.25 4.91 -11.84
CA ILE A 47 -7.44 3.53 -12.27
C ILE A 47 -8.61 2.88 -11.54
N GLU A 48 -9.26 1.90 -12.16
CA GLU A 48 -10.25 1.06 -11.51
C GLU A 48 -9.57 -0.17 -10.90
N GLN A 49 -9.55 -0.25 -9.56
CA GLN A 49 -8.91 -1.34 -8.83
C GLN A 49 -9.95 -2.23 -8.14
N LYS A 50 -9.93 -3.52 -8.44
CA LYS A 50 -10.70 -4.51 -7.68
C LYS A 50 -9.94 -4.89 -6.41
N PRO A 51 -10.51 -4.63 -5.22
CA PRO A 51 -9.86 -4.97 -3.94
C PRO A 51 -9.59 -6.47 -3.80
N PRO A 52 -8.60 -6.89 -3.00
CA PRO A 52 -8.40 -8.30 -2.68
C PRO A 52 -9.56 -8.82 -1.83
N ASN A 53 -9.87 -10.12 -1.94
CA ASN A 53 -10.93 -10.76 -1.15
C ASN A 53 -10.65 -10.63 0.36
N TYR A 54 -9.39 -10.75 0.74
CA TYR A 54 -8.93 -10.56 2.12
C TYR A 54 -8.68 -9.08 2.42
N SER A 55 -9.76 -8.28 2.44
CA SER A 55 -9.71 -6.84 2.73
C SER A 55 -10.69 -6.44 3.84
N ALA A 56 -10.47 -5.25 4.42
CA ALA A 56 -11.34 -4.70 5.46
C ALA A 56 -12.62 -4.03 4.90
N ILE A 57 -12.87 -4.13 3.60
CA ILE A 57 -14.08 -3.61 2.98
C ILE A 57 -15.31 -4.32 3.55
N LYS A 58 -16.37 -3.57 3.80
CA LYS A 58 -17.65 -4.14 4.22
C LYS A 58 -18.51 -4.53 3.01
N VAL A 59 -19.05 -5.73 3.05
CA VAL A 59 -20.05 -6.26 2.12
C VAL A 59 -21.26 -6.62 2.97
N ASN A 60 -22.38 -5.94 2.77
CA ASN A 60 -23.59 -6.11 3.58
C ASN A 60 -23.33 -6.07 5.10
N GLY A 61 -22.51 -5.09 5.54
CA GLY A 61 -22.17 -4.90 6.94
C GLY A 61 -21.02 -5.77 7.48
N VAL A 62 -20.66 -6.87 6.81
CA VAL A 62 -19.62 -7.82 7.22
C VAL A 62 -18.30 -7.51 6.49
N ARG A 63 -17.16 -7.63 7.17
CA ARG A 63 -15.83 -7.45 6.56
C ARG A 63 -15.56 -8.55 5.53
N ALA A 64 -15.03 -8.16 4.36
CA ALA A 64 -14.74 -9.08 3.26
C ALA A 64 -13.80 -10.24 3.68
N TYR A 65 -12.77 -9.95 4.48
CA TYR A 65 -11.86 -11.00 4.96
C TYR A 65 -12.55 -12.07 5.82
N ASN A 66 -13.62 -11.74 6.59
CA ASN A 66 -14.39 -12.71 7.37
C ASN A 66 -15.19 -13.64 6.44
N LEU A 67 -15.78 -13.06 5.40
CA LEU A 67 -16.52 -13.82 4.39
C LEU A 67 -15.58 -14.72 3.57
N ALA A 68 -14.39 -14.21 3.20
CA ALA A 68 -13.38 -14.99 2.48
C ALA A 68 -12.92 -16.20 3.30
N ARG A 69 -12.63 -16.00 4.60
CA ARG A 69 -12.25 -17.10 5.51
C ARG A 69 -13.33 -18.14 5.69
N SER A 70 -14.60 -17.78 5.57
CA SER A 70 -15.73 -18.74 5.61
C SER A 70 -15.99 -19.41 4.25
N GLY A 71 -15.08 -19.28 3.27
CA GLY A 71 -15.20 -19.91 1.94
C GLY A 71 -16.24 -19.28 1.02
N LYS A 72 -16.83 -18.13 1.39
CA LYS A 72 -17.81 -17.46 0.54
C LYS A 72 -17.15 -16.76 -0.64
N GLN A 73 -17.66 -17.01 -1.84
CA GLN A 73 -17.23 -16.27 -3.02
C GLN A 73 -17.68 -14.82 -2.93
N LEU A 74 -16.73 -13.89 -3.08
CA LEU A 74 -16.97 -12.45 -3.02
C LEU A 74 -16.94 -11.84 -4.43
N LYS A 75 -17.98 -11.08 -4.76
CA LYS A 75 -18.02 -10.24 -5.96
C LYS A 75 -17.78 -8.77 -5.54
N LEU A 76 -16.51 -8.42 -5.22
CA LEU A 76 -16.15 -7.06 -4.89
C LEU A 76 -16.17 -6.20 -6.16
N ARG A 77 -16.78 -5.01 -6.06
CA ARG A 77 -16.79 -4.02 -7.15
C ARG A 77 -15.44 -3.32 -7.20
N ALA A 78 -14.99 -2.99 -8.41
CA ALA A 78 -13.85 -2.11 -8.61
C ALA A 78 -14.14 -0.73 -8.00
N ARG A 79 -13.08 -0.02 -7.63
CA ARG A 79 -13.13 1.31 -7.04
C ARG A 79 -12.04 2.16 -7.66
N SER A 80 -12.37 3.42 -7.89
CA SER A 80 -11.40 4.37 -8.40
C SER A 80 -10.28 4.58 -7.38
N LEU A 81 -9.05 4.54 -7.85
CA LEU A 81 -7.83 4.79 -7.12
C LEU A 81 -6.97 5.78 -7.91
N PHE A 82 -6.53 6.85 -7.26
CA PHE A 82 -5.51 7.72 -7.82
C PHE A 82 -4.12 7.15 -7.52
N VAL A 83 -3.39 6.81 -8.58
CA VAL A 83 -1.97 6.41 -8.53
C VAL A 83 -1.14 7.57 -9.07
N LYS A 84 -0.36 8.20 -8.18
CA LYS A 84 0.55 9.27 -8.57
C LYS A 84 1.70 8.72 -9.41
N GLU A 85 2.21 7.54 -9.02
CA GLU A 85 3.38 6.93 -9.65
C GLU A 85 3.46 5.45 -9.33
N LEU A 86 3.85 4.66 -10.32
CA LEU A 86 4.28 3.26 -10.18
C LEU A 86 5.59 3.10 -10.94
N LYS A 87 6.67 2.76 -10.22
CA LYS A 87 8.03 2.62 -10.77
C LYS A 87 8.55 1.20 -10.60
N PHE A 88 9.24 0.71 -11.60
CA PHE A 88 10.16 -0.41 -11.50
C PHE A 88 11.48 0.13 -10.92
N LEU A 89 11.97 -0.48 -9.85
CA LEU A 89 13.21 -0.06 -9.20
C LEU A 89 14.37 -0.96 -9.64
N GLU A 90 14.20 -2.28 -9.46
CA GLU A 90 15.23 -3.24 -9.81
C GLU A 90 14.66 -4.66 -10.00
N ARG A 91 15.37 -5.48 -10.77
CA ARG A 91 15.21 -6.93 -10.80
C ARG A 91 16.03 -7.53 -9.66
N VAL A 92 15.35 -8.24 -8.75
CA VAL A 92 16.02 -8.89 -7.60
C VAL A 92 16.62 -10.23 -8.02
N ASP A 93 15.85 -11.02 -8.75
CA ASP A 93 16.23 -12.30 -9.35
C ASP A 93 15.22 -12.68 -10.46
N ASP A 94 15.31 -13.88 -11.02
CA ASP A 94 14.44 -14.35 -12.11
C ASP A 94 12.95 -14.28 -11.75
N ASP A 95 12.61 -14.51 -10.49
CA ASP A 95 11.23 -14.56 -9.99
C ASP A 95 10.75 -13.24 -9.39
N HIS A 96 11.65 -12.34 -8.98
CA HIS A 96 11.31 -11.21 -8.14
C HIS A 96 11.75 -9.87 -8.72
N ALA A 97 10.92 -8.87 -8.54
CA ALA A 97 11.26 -7.48 -8.83
C ALA A 97 10.81 -6.54 -7.70
N LEU A 98 11.56 -5.46 -7.51
CA LEU A 98 11.24 -4.40 -6.57
C LEU A 98 10.56 -3.25 -7.30
N LEU A 99 9.40 -2.83 -6.82
CA LEU A 99 8.63 -1.72 -7.35
C LEU A 99 8.31 -0.71 -6.24
N GLN A 100 8.08 0.54 -6.66
CA GLN A 100 7.55 1.60 -5.81
C GLN A 100 6.16 2.01 -6.30
N LEU A 101 5.20 2.08 -5.39
CA LEU A 101 3.86 2.61 -5.63
C LEU A 101 3.61 3.83 -4.76
N THR A 102 3.23 4.96 -5.38
CA THR A 102 2.74 6.15 -4.69
C THR A 102 1.28 6.37 -5.08
N CYS A 103 0.35 6.29 -4.12
CA CYS A 103 -1.07 6.35 -4.42
C CYS A 103 -1.90 7.05 -3.33
N GLY A 104 -3.15 7.34 -3.67
CA GLY A 104 -4.16 7.86 -2.77
C GLY A 104 -4.58 6.86 -1.67
N LYS A 105 -5.49 7.28 -0.81
CA LYS A 105 -6.08 6.40 0.22
C LYS A 105 -6.91 5.28 -0.42
N GLY A 106 -6.92 4.12 0.20
CA GLY A 106 -7.74 2.98 -0.24
C GLY A 106 -7.07 2.09 -1.29
N GLY A 107 -5.83 2.42 -1.75
CA GLY A 107 -5.07 1.58 -2.67
C GLY A 107 -4.57 0.28 -2.02
N TYR A 108 -4.65 -0.81 -2.78
CA TYR A 108 -4.16 -2.13 -2.41
C TYR A 108 -2.96 -2.51 -3.29
N VAL A 109 -1.76 -2.52 -2.71
CA VAL A 109 -0.54 -2.96 -3.41
C VAL A 109 -0.69 -4.40 -3.91
N ARG A 110 -1.37 -5.24 -3.13
CA ARG A 110 -1.67 -6.63 -3.51
C ARG A 110 -2.47 -6.74 -4.81
N SER A 111 -3.47 -5.89 -4.98
CA SER A 111 -4.22 -5.85 -6.24
C SER A 111 -3.37 -5.39 -7.42
N ILE A 112 -2.47 -4.42 -7.22
CA ILE A 112 -1.52 -3.99 -8.27
C ILE A 112 -0.65 -5.18 -8.69
N ALA A 113 -0.04 -5.91 -7.76
CA ALA A 113 0.80 -7.07 -8.07
C ALA A 113 0.02 -8.17 -8.81
N ARG A 114 -1.17 -8.52 -8.31
CA ARG A 114 -2.06 -9.49 -8.96
C ARG A 114 -2.40 -9.08 -10.39
N ASP A 115 -2.80 -7.82 -10.60
CA ASP A 115 -3.29 -7.36 -11.88
C ASP A 115 -2.14 -7.20 -12.88
N LEU A 116 -0.95 -6.76 -12.45
CA LEU A 116 0.29 -6.81 -13.25
C LEU A 116 0.60 -8.25 -13.69
N GLY A 117 0.58 -9.21 -12.77
CA GLY A 117 0.84 -10.61 -13.10
C GLY A 117 -0.15 -11.19 -14.12
N LYS A 118 -1.42 -10.77 -14.06
CA LYS A 118 -2.45 -11.17 -15.04
C LYS A 118 -2.17 -10.59 -16.43
N GLU A 119 -1.89 -9.28 -16.53
CA GLU A 119 -1.60 -8.64 -17.80
C GLU A 119 -0.30 -9.18 -18.44
N LEU A 120 0.72 -9.47 -17.62
CA LEU A 120 1.96 -10.12 -18.06
C LEU A 120 1.82 -11.62 -18.34
N LYS A 121 0.61 -12.20 -18.10
CA LYS A 121 0.27 -13.62 -18.33
C LYS A 121 1.21 -14.59 -17.61
N CYS A 122 1.67 -14.21 -16.42
CA CYS A 122 2.60 -15.01 -15.61
C CYS A 122 2.12 -15.26 -14.18
N PHE A 123 1.00 -14.66 -13.76
CA PHE A 123 0.58 -14.54 -12.36
C PHE A 123 1.61 -13.83 -11.48
N ALA A 124 1.18 -13.22 -10.40
CA ALA A 124 2.06 -12.62 -9.42
C ALA A 124 1.33 -12.34 -8.10
N HIS A 125 2.10 -12.19 -7.04
CA HIS A 125 1.63 -11.74 -5.73
C HIS A 125 2.70 -10.90 -5.03
N VAL A 126 2.33 -10.22 -3.95
CA VAL A 126 3.28 -9.45 -3.14
C VAL A 126 4.07 -10.40 -2.25
N LYS A 127 5.41 -10.42 -2.40
CA LYS A 127 6.33 -11.17 -1.53
C LYS A 127 6.52 -10.48 -0.18
N TRP A 128 6.77 -9.17 -0.21
CA TRP A 128 6.84 -8.30 0.96
C TRP A 128 6.48 -6.86 0.59
N LEU A 129 6.07 -6.10 1.61
CA LEU A 129 5.57 -4.72 1.47
C LEU A 129 6.13 -3.85 2.59
N LYS A 130 6.68 -2.68 2.24
CA LYS A 130 7.20 -1.69 3.17
C LYS A 130 6.62 -0.32 2.82
N ARG A 131 5.89 0.30 3.75
CA ARG A 131 5.43 1.67 3.56
C ARG A 131 6.57 2.65 3.87
N ILE A 132 6.91 3.49 2.89
CA ILE A 132 8.03 4.43 2.98
C ILE A 132 7.58 5.74 3.62
N TRP A 133 6.39 6.22 3.25
CA TRP A 133 5.80 7.40 3.89
C TRP A 133 4.27 7.41 3.80
N SER A 134 3.63 8.20 4.66
CA SER A 134 2.18 8.40 4.73
C SER A 134 1.87 9.82 5.21
N GLY A 135 1.36 10.67 4.31
CA GLY A 135 1.19 12.09 4.61
C GLY A 135 2.53 12.74 4.94
N PRO A 136 2.65 13.40 6.08
CA PRO A 136 3.92 14.02 6.52
C PRO A 136 4.88 13.05 7.21
N PHE A 137 4.48 11.79 7.45
CA PHE A 137 5.27 10.82 8.20
C PHE A 137 6.11 9.95 7.28
N GLU A 138 7.42 9.96 7.50
CA GLU A 138 8.40 9.15 6.78
C GLU A 138 8.91 8.01 7.64
N LEU A 139 9.25 6.89 6.99
CA LEU A 139 9.74 5.71 7.69
C LEU A 139 11.06 5.99 8.42
N GLU A 140 11.93 6.80 7.84
CA GLU A 140 13.24 7.16 8.42
C GLU A 140 13.10 7.86 9.77
N ASN A 141 12.01 8.61 9.97
CA ASN A 141 11.69 9.32 11.20
C ASN A 141 10.86 8.47 12.17
N SER A 142 10.61 7.19 11.86
CA SER A 142 9.84 6.29 12.70
C SER A 142 10.71 5.60 13.75
N ILE A 143 10.08 5.20 14.84
CA ILE A 143 10.74 4.48 15.93
C ILE A 143 10.33 3.01 15.87
N SER A 144 11.28 2.09 15.97
CA SER A 144 10.99 0.65 16.02
C SER A 144 10.29 0.28 17.33
N LEU A 145 9.44 -0.76 17.29
CA LEU A 145 8.81 -1.29 18.50
C LEU A 145 9.87 -1.75 19.51
N GLN A 146 10.96 -2.39 19.05
CA GLN A 146 12.04 -2.78 19.92
C GLN A 146 12.63 -1.58 20.68
N LYS A 147 12.89 -0.46 20.00
CA LYS A 147 13.38 0.75 20.66
C LYS A 147 12.36 1.34 21.65
N LEU A 148 11.06 1.23 21.37
CA LEU A 148 10.03 1.65 22.34
C LEU A 148 10.00 0.75 23.58
N ASP A 149 10.20 -0.55 23.43
CA ASP A 149 10.25 -1.50 24.54
C ASP A 149 11.49 -1.28 25.43
N GLU A 150 12.59 -0.80 24.86
CA GLU A 150 13.83 -0.46 25.58
C GLU A 150 13.70 0.85 26.40
N ILE A 151 12.78 1.73 26.02
CA ILE A 151 12.58 3.02 26.68
C ILE A 151 11.77 2.84 27.97
N ARG A 152 12.44 3.02 29.09
CA ARG A 152 11.82 2.97 30.41
C ARG A 152 11.53 4.37 30.91
N GLY A 153 10.26 4.63 31.26
CA GLY A 153 9.82 5.86 31.90
C GLY A 153 9.02 6.80 30.98
N LEU A 154 7.99 7.40 31.59
CA LEU A 154 7.00 8.22 30.88
C LEU A 154 7.60 9.53 30.30
N SER A 155 8.62 10.11 30.99
CA SER A 155 9.30 11.32 30.55
C SER A 155 10.08 11.12 29.25
N SER A 156 10.76 9.99 29.09
CA SER A 156 11.51 9.65 27.88
C SER A 156 10.56 9.35 26.70
N LEU A 157 9.39 8.71 26.97
CA LEU A 157 8.38 8.49 25.94
C LEU A 157 7.76 9.82 25.45
N LYS A 158 7.56 10.81 26.35
CA LYS A 158 7.03 12.11 25.97
C LYS A 158 7.92 12.85 24.97
N GLN A 159 9.24 12.67 25.03
CA GLN A 159 10.19 13.29 24.09
C GLN A 159 10.08 12.74 22.67
N LEU A 160 9.47 11.58 22.50
CA LEU A 160 9.25 10.94 21.19
C LEU A 160 7.94 11.37 20.54
N LEU A 161 7.07 12.05 21.27
CA LEU A 161 5.80 12.52 20.74
C LEU A 161 6.05 13.71 19.80
N GLN A 162 5.45 13.64 18.64
CA GLN A 162 5.40 14.75 17.70
C GLN A 162 4.20 15.66 18.04
N PRO A 163 4.31 16.97 17.83
CA PRO A 163 3.17 17.88 17.91
C PRO A 163 2.04 17.42 16.96
N VAL A 164 0.79 17.64 17.37
CA VAL A 164 -0.37 17.22 16.56
C VAL A 164 -0.41 17.92 15.21
N GLU A 165 0.12 19.13 15.13
CA GLU A 165 0.21 19.98 13.94
C GLU A 165 1.05 19.32 12.83
N VAL A 166 1.99 18.44 13.17
CA VAL A 166 2.76 17.67 12.17
C VAL A 166 1.83 16.91 11.23
N SER A 167 0.72 16.35 11.76
CA SER A 167 -0.27 15.64 10.95
C SER A 167 -1.01 16.54 9.95
N LEU A 168 -0.98 17.86 10.15
CA LEU A 168 -1.70 18.87 9.37
C LEU A 168 -0.80 19.62 8.37
N GLN A 169 0.52 19.39 8.38
CA GLN A 169 1.51 20.12 7.57
C GLN A 169 1.20 20.19 6.07
N ASN A 170 0.48 19.19 5.54
CA ASN A 170 0.12 19.12 4.11
C ASN A 170 -1.26 19.73 3.80
N LEU A 171 -1.92 20.34 4.79
CA LEU A 171 -3.18 21.04 4.60
C LEU A 171 -2.93 22.53 4.32
N PRO A 172 -3.79 23.20 3.52
CA PRO A 172 -3.77 24.64 3.44
C PRO A 172 -3.95 25.26 4.83
N PHE A 173 -3.20 26.30 5.13
CA PHE A 173 -3.31 27.02 6.39
C PHE A 173 -3.42 28.52 6.15
N ILE A 174 -4.04 29.21 7.09
CA ILE A 174 -4.14 30.67 7.14
C ILE A 174 -3.38 31.11 8.37
N THR A 175 -2.48 32.06 8.19
CA THR A 175 -1.80 32.70 9.31
C THR A 175 -2.71 33.78 9.89
N CYS A 176 -3.04 33.66 11.17
CA CYS A 176 -3.87 34.62 11.88
C CYS A 176 -3.02 35.40 12.88
N SER A 177 -3.23 36.71 12.98
CA SER A 177 -2.70 37.53 14.08
C SER A 177 -3.49 37.24 15.37
N LYS A 178 -2.95 37.70 16.51
CA LYS A 178 -3.68 37.58 17.80
C LYS A 178 -5.04 38.28 17.76
N ASN A 179 -5.17 39.39 16.99
CA ASN A 179 -6.42 40.10 16.85
C ASN A 179 -7.45 39.31 16.00
N ASP A 180 -6.97 38.61 14.96
CA ASP A 180 -7.85 37.80 14.11
C ASP A 180 -8.46 36.63 14.89
N VAL A 181 -7.72 36.02 15.83
CA VAL A 181 -8.19 34.92 16.66
C VAL A 181 -9.39 35.33 17.54
N VAL A 182 -9.39 36.57 18.05
CA VAL A 182 -10.49 37.11 18.87
C VAL A 182 -11.79 37.24 18.07
N HIS A 183 -11.69 37.43 16.74
CA HIS A 183 -12.88 37.56 15.88
C HIS A 183 -13.37 36.24 15.29
N ILE A 184 -12.60 35.15 15.44
CA ILE A 184 -12.94 33.81 14.93
C ILE A 184 -13.52 32.91 16.05
N ALA A 185 -13.23 33.23 17.29
CA ALA A 185 -13.75 32.53 18.46
C ALA A 185 -15.15 33.06 18.85
#